data_8e17bf110e797189e71077fbf8a8cfdd
#
_entry.id   8e17bf110e797189e71077fbf8a8cfdd
#
_cell.length_a   1.000
_cell.length_b   1.000
_cell.length_c   1.000
_cell.angle_alpha   90.00
_cell.angle_beta   90.00
_cell.angle_gamma   90.00
#
_symmetry.space_group_name_H-M   'P 1'
#
loop_
_entity.id
_entity.type
_entity.pdbx_description
1 polymer ?
#
loop_
_entity_poly.entity_id
_entity_poly.type
_entity_poly.pdbx_seq_one_letter_code
_entity_poly.pdbx_strand_id
1 'polypeptide(L)'
;MFERQERLALLILVGVVILVVAAHLILENAGKRSFASPFSDMSHDGDLVYLSGMIDHLVITKNGGHFIFQINNVSVFIPGQIASDMTLQNGGNISVVGLVQTYQGKKEVVVQSGSDIASNP
;
A
#
# COMPACT_ATOMS: atom_id res chain seq x y z
N MET A 1 44.88 0.76 12.71
CA MET A 1 44.36 -0.30 13.57
C MET A 1 43.28 0.27 14.48
N PHE A 2 42.07 -0.28 14.45
CA PHE A 2 40.98 0.23 15.27
C PHE A 2 41.17 -0.16 16.74
N GLU A 3 40.91 0.78 17.63
CA GLU A 3 40.89 0.53 19.06
C GLU A 3 39.65 -0.30 19.42
N ARG A 4 39.62 -0.88 20.62
CA ARG A 4 38.51 -1.71 21.12
C ARG A 4 37.15 -1.01 21.00
N GLN A 5 37.10 0.29 21.31
CA GLN A 5 35.86 1.07 21.24
C GLN A 5 35.40 1.28 19.80
N GLU A 6 36.31 1.48 18.88
CA GLU A 6 35.99 1.64 17.47
C GLU A 6 35.48 0.36 16.85
N ARG A 7 36.06 -0.79 17.23
CA ARG A 7 35.58 -2.10 16.77
C ARG A 7 34.17 -2.38 17.28
N LEU A 8 33.89 -2.05 18.53
CA LEU A 8 32.59 -2.21 19.11
C LEU A 8 31.53 -1.34 18.42
N ALA A 9 31.88 -0.07 18.16
CA ALA A 9 31.01 0.86 17.44
C ALA A 9 30.73 0.38 16.01
N LEU A 10 31.74 -0.15 15.34
CA LEU A 10 31.58 -0.69 13.98
C LEU A 10 30.67 -1.93 13.98
N LEU A 11 30.83 -2.82 14.94
CA LEU A 11 29.98 -4.01 15.07
C LEU A 11 28.53 -3.65 15.34
N ILE A 12 28.29 -2.64 16.18
CA ILE A 12 26.93 -2.13 16.47
C ILE A 12 26.32 -1.54 15.19
N LEU A 13 27.08 -0.73 14.45
CA LEU A 13 26.60 -0.13 13.22
C LEU A 13 26.22 -1.20 12.18
N VAL A 14 27.08 -2.19 11.98
CA VAL A 14 26.81 -3.30 11.06
C VAL A 14 25.58 -4.08 11.50
N GLY A 15 25.44 -4.34 12.80
CA GLY A 15 24.27 -5.03 13.35
C GLY A 15 22.97 -4.27 13.11
N VAL A 16 22.97 -2.95 13.27
CA VAL A 16 21.80 -2.11 13.01
C VAL A 16 21.42 -2.14 11.53
N VAL A 17 22.40 -2.04 10.63
CA VAL A 17 22.15 -2.08 9.19
C VAL A 17 21.53 -3.43 8.80
N ILE A 18 22.07 -4.54 9.30
CA ILE A 18 21.54 -5.87 9.03
C ILE A 18 20.09 -5.98 9.54
N LEU A 19 19.82 -5.46 10.71
CA LEU A 19 18.49 -5.50 11.31
C LEU A 19 17.47 -4.72 10.44
N VAL A 20 17.84 -3.54 9.98
CA VAL A 20 16.98 -2.70 9.12
C VAL A 20 16.71 -3.41 7.79
N VAL A 21 17.73 -3.97 7.16
CA VAL A 21 17.59 -4.69 5.89
C VAL A 21 16.71 -5.92 6.09
N ALA A 22 16.92 -6.68 7.16
CA ALA A 22 16.11 -7.86 7.46
C ALA A 22 14.63 -7.48 7.68
N ALA A 23 14.37 -6.42 8.42
CA ALA A 23 13.00 -5.94 8.65
C ALA A 23 12.33 -5.54 7.34
N HIS A 24 13.05 -4.85 6.46
CA HIS A 24 12.54 -4.44 5.17
C HIS A 24 12.20 -5.65 4.28
N LEU A 25 13.08 -6.65 4.25
CA LEU A 25 12.83 -7.87 3.48
C LEU A 25 11.66 -8.69 4.01
N ILE A 26 11.53 -8.77 5.34
CA ILE A 26 10.40 -9.46 5.97
C ILE A 26 9.10 -8.77 5.60
N LEU A 27 9.07 -7.43 5.64
CA LEU A 27 7.89 -6.66 5.28
C LEU A 27 7.48 -6.87 3.82
N GLU A 28 8.44 -6.89 2.90
CA GLU A 28 8.18 -7.13 1.49
C GLU A 28 7.71 -8.57 1.23
N ASN A 29 8.35 -9.55 1.86
CA ASN A 29 8.03 -10.96 1.65
C ASN A 29 6.70 -11.38 2.29
N ALA A 30 6.40 -10.84 3.47
CA ALA A 30 5.13 -11.09 4.15
C ALA A 30 3.96 -10.37 3.48
N GLY A 31 4.26 -9.33 2.72
CA GLY A 31 3.25 -8.48 2.10
C GLY A 31 2.64 -7.51 3.11
N LYS A 32 2.30 -6.34 2.64
CA LYS A 32 1.68 -5.30 3.48
C LYS A 32 0.35 -5.76 4.06
N ARG A 33 -0.32 -6.68 3.37
CA ARG A 33 -1.63 -7.19 3.80
C ARG A 33 -1.60 -7.81 5.18
N SER A 34 -0.47 -8.43 5.57
CA SER A 34 -0.30 -9.02 6.89
C SER A 34 -0.31 -7.99 8.01
N PHE A 35 -0.02 -6.74 7.68
CA PHE A 35 0.06 -5.64 8.63
C PHE A 35 -1.11 -4.66 8.49
N ALA A 36 -1.96 -4.83 7.48
CA ALA A 36 -3.08 -3.95 7.21
C ALA A 36 -4.29 -4.37 8.06
N SER A 37 -5.06 -3.38 8.49
CA SER A 37 -6.33 -3.59 9.17
C SER A 37 -7.48 -3.46 8.17
N PRO A 38 -8.64 -4.09 8.42
CA PRO A 38 -9.79 -3.86 7.56
C PRO A 38 -10.19 -2.37 7.56
N PHE A 39 -10.53 -1.84 6.39
CA PHE A 39 -11.04 -0.48 6.31
C PHE A 39 -12.36 -0.37 7.09
N SER A 40 -12.51 0.71 7.85
CA SER A 40 -13.77 1.05 8.53
C SER A 40 -13.95 2.56 8.55
N ASP A 41 -15.15 3.01 8.93
CA ASP A 41 -15.41 4.44 9.10
C ASP A 41 -14.56 5.05 10.20
N MET A 42 -13.99 4.23 11.07
CA MET A 42 -13.12 4.67 12.16
C MET A 42 -11.64 4.69 11.77
N SER A 43 -11.29 4.27 10.57
CA SER A 43 -9.91 4.35 10.09
C SER A 43 -9.45 5.81 10.02
N HIS A 44 -8.19 6.04 10.36
CA HIS A 44 -7.60 7.38 10.40
C HIS A 44 -6.66 7.58 9.22
N ASP A 45 -6.43 8.84 8.85
CA ASP A 45 -5.46 9.19 7.83
C ASP A 45 -4.09 8.60 8.17
N GLY A 46 -3.46 7.97 7.19
CA GLY A 46 -2.18 7.30 7.37
C GLY A 46 -2.28 5.85 7.80
N ASP A 47 -3.45 5.35 8.16
CA ASP A 47 -3.62 3.93 8.49
C ASP A 47 -3.43 3.07 7.24
N LEU A 48 -2.73 1.95 7.41
CA LEU A 48 -2.64 0.94 6.36
C LEU A 48 -3.83 0.00 6.49
N VAL A 49 -4.63 -0.06 5.44
CA VAL A 49 -5.89 -0.82 5.45
C VAL A 49 -6.01 -1.71 4.24
N TYR A 50 -6.83 -2.75 4.33
CA TYR A 50 -7.21 -3.54 3.18
C TYR A 50 -8.72 -3.45 2.94
N LEU A 51 -9.08 -3.61 1.68
CA LEU A 51 -10.46 -3.48 1.22
C LEU A 51 -10.68 -4.45 0.08
N SER A 52 -11.75 -5.23 0.13
CA SER A 52 -12.08 -6.21 -0.91
C SER A 52 -13.53 -6.07 -1.34
N GLY A 53 -13.79 -6.26 -2.60
CA GLY A 53 -15.15 -6.24 -3.12
C GLY A 53 -15.18 -6.01 -4.61
N MET A 54 -16.37 -5.67 -5.10
CA MET A 54 -16.63 -5.45 -6.50
C MET A 54 -16.31 -4.00 -6.90
N ILE A 55 -15.60 -3.84 -8.00
CA ILE A 55 -15.28 -2.53 -8.56
C ILE A 55 -16.55 -1.88 -9.10
N ASP A 56 -16.77 -0.64 -8.71
CA ASP A 56 -17.92 0.16 -9.17
C ASP A 56 -17.46 1.56 -9.49
N HIS A 57 -18.12 2.21 -10.44
CA HIS A 57 -17.84 3.60 -10.85
C HIS A 57 -16.39 3.84 -11.25
N LEU A 58 -15.80 2.90 -12.01
CA LEU A 58 -14.41 3.03 -12.47
C LEU A 58 -14.29 4.19 -13.46
N VAL A 59 -13.36 5.10 -13.17
CA VAL A 59 -13.00 6.22 -14.04
C VAL A 59 -11.49 6.22 -14.23
N ILE A 60 -11.05 6.41 -15.46
CA ILE A 60 -9.64 6.60 -15.79
C ILE A 60 -9.45 8.08 -16.10
N THR A 61 -8.58 8.76 -15.35
CA THR A 61 -8.38 10.19 -15.55
C THR A 61 -7.66 10.46 -16.86
N LYS A 62 -8.04 11.53 -17.56
CA LYS A 62 -7.40 11.93 -18.81
C LYS A 62 -5.96 12.38 -18.63
N ASN A 63 -5.70 13.04 -17.49
CA ASN A 63 -4.35 13.48 -17.14
C ASN A 63 -3.72 12.48 -16.19
N GLY A 64 -2.64 11.81 -16.59
CA GLY A 64 -1.90 10.87 -15.77
C GLY A 64 -2.40 9.45 -15.74
N GLY A 65 -3.59 9.16 -16.29
CA GLY A 65 -4.11 7.78 -16.38
C GLY A 65 -4.35 7.11 -15.02
N HIS A 66 -4.74 7.87 -14.02
CA HIS A 66 -5.06 7.34 -12.69
C HIS A 66 -6.39 6.58 -12.73
N PHE A 67 -6.48 5.50 -11.97
CA PHE A 67 -7.75 4.81 -11.77
C PHE A 67 -8.42 5.30 -10.49
N ILE A 68 -9.70 5.64 -10.59
CA ILE A 68 -10.53 6.00 -9.45
C ILE A 68 -11.78 5.13 -9.52
N PHE A 69 -12.07 4.40 -8.45
CA PHE A 69 -13.24 3.53 -8.39
C PHE A 69 -13.71 3.41 -6.94
N GLN A 70 -14.82 2.71 -6.77
CA GLN A 70 -15.39 2.46 -5.45
C GLN A 70 -15.47 0.96 -5.18
N ILE A 71 -15.25 0.60 -3.92
CA ILE A 71 -15.52 -0.72 -3.38
C ILE A 71 -16.36 -0.49 -2.13
N ASN A 72 -17.60 -1.00 -2.12
CA ASN A 72 -18.52 -0.82 -0.98
C ASN A 72 -18.68 0.66 -0.57
N ASN A 73 -18.81 1.54 -1.56
CA ASN A 73 -18.94 3.00 -1.38
C ASN A 73 -17.68 3.69 -0.83
N VAL A 74 -16.55 3.01 -0.82
CA VAL A 74 -15.27 3.58 -0.42
C VAL A 74 -14.46 3.89 -1.68
N SER A 75 -13.99 5.13 -1.80
CA SER A 75 -13.16 5.53 -2.94
C SER A 75 -11.78 4.91 -2.85
N VAL A 76 -11.29 4.38 -3.97
CA VAL A 76 -9.95 3.85 -4.11
C VAL A 76 -9.24 4.59 -5.24
N PHE A 77 -8.03 5.03 -4.99
CA PHE A 77 -7.21 5.75 -5.96
C PHE A 77 -5.94 4.95 -6.26
N ILE A 78 -5.71 4.66 -7.55
CA ILE A 78 -4.50 3.99 -8.01
C ILE A 78 -3.74 4.97 -8.91
N PRO A 79 -2.54 5.42 -8.49
CA PRO A 79 -1.75 6.34 -9.31
C PRO A 79 -1.43 5.76 -10.69
N GLY A 80 -1.34 6.62 -11.70
CA GLY A 80 -1.12 6.21 -13.08
C GLY A 80 0.14 5.38 -13.30
N GLN A 81 1.19 5.62 -12.53
CA GLN A 81 2.43 4.83 -12.61
C GLN A 81 2.19 3.35 -12.27
N ILE A 82 1.26 3.10 -11.35
CA ILE A 82 0.88 1.74 -10.94
C ILE A 82 -0.18 1.20 -11.91
N ALA A 83 -1.12 2.04 -12.29
CA ALA A 83 -2.28 1.67 -13.10
C ALA A 83 -1.93 1.31 -14.54
N SER A 84 -0.80 1.80 -15.08
CA SER A 84 -0.44 1.68 -16.49
C SER A 84 -0.35 0.23 -16.97
N ASP A 85 0.00 -0.70 -16.07
CA ASP A 85 0.13 -2.12 -16.42
C ASP A 85 -1.08 -2.94 -15.98
N MET A 86 -2.18 -2.29 -15.61
CA MET A 86 -3.36 -2.95 -15.07
C MET A 86 -4.54 -2.85 -16.01
N THR A 87 -5.36 -3.89 -16.00
CA THR A 87 -6.67 -3.89 -16.65
C THR A 87 -7.72 -4.16 -15.58
N LEU A 88 -8.53 -3.15 -15.30
CA LEU A 88 -9.63 -3.25 -14.37
C LEU A 88 -10.94 -2.92 -15.08
N GLN A 89 -12.04 -3.47 -14.57
CA GLN A 89 -13.36 -3.19 -15.13
C GLN A 89 -14.41 -3.24 -14.04
N ASN A 90 -15.49 -2.50 -14.24
CA ASN A 90 -16.64 -2.53 -13.34
C ASN A 90 -17.18 -3.95 -13.23
N GLY A 91 -17.54 -4.35 -12.02
CA GLY A 91 -18.04 -5.68 -11.75
C GLY A 91 -16.97 -6.70 -11.40
N GLY A 92 -15.69 -6.38 -11.61
CA GLY A 92 -14.61 -7.27 -11.22
C GLY A 92 -14.38 -7.27 -9.71
N ASN A 93 -14.03 -8.42 -9.16
CA ASN A 93 -13.66 -8.52 -7.74
C ASN A 93 -12.18 -8.25 -7.55
N ILE A 94 -11.85 -7.45 -6.55
CA ILE A 94 -10.49 -7.01 -6.31
C ILE A 94 -10.26 -6.85 -4.80
N SER A 95 -9.03 -7.08 -4.40
CA SER A 95 -8.56 -6.74 -3.04
C SER A 95 -7.45 -5.72 -3.17
N VAL A 96 -7.50 -4.67 -2.37
CA VAL A 96 -6.48 -3.62 -2.36
C VAL A 96 -5.98 -3.39 -0.95
N VAL A 97 -4.71 -3.00 -0.84
CA VAL A 97 -4.10 -2.51 0.38
C VAL A 97 -3.60 -1.11 0.09
N GLY A 98 -3.86 -0.18 0.98
CA GLY A 98 -3.42 1.18 0.79
C GLY A 98 -3.49 2.00 2.06
N LEU A 99 -3.09 3.24 1.94
CA LEU A 99 -3.14 4.20 3.03
C LEU A 99 -4.41 5.01 2.96
N VAL A 100 -5.01 5.25 4.13
CA VAL A 100 -6.19 6.10 4.24
C VAL A 100 -5.78 7.56 4.15
N GLN A 101 -6.51 8.33 3.34
CA GLN A 101 -6.41 9.78 3.34
C GLN A 101 -7.80 10.38 3.23
N THR A 102 -7.94 11.63 3.64
CA THR A 102 -9.19 12.37 3.51
C THR A 102 -9.06 13.31 2.33
N TYR A 103 -10.01 13.21 1.40
CA TYR A 103 -10.09 14.08 0.23
C TYR A 103 -11.52 14.61 0.12
N GLN A 104 -11.65 15.93 0.14
CA GLN A 104 -12.94 16.61 0.07
C GLN A 104 -13.95 16.10 1.12
N GLY A 105 -13.45 15.86 2.34
CA GLY A 105 -14.27 15.42 3.46
C GLY A 105 -14.61 13.93 3.48
N LYS A 106 -14.12 13.16 2.52
CA LYS A 106 -14.36 11.71 2.44
C LYS A 106 -13.07 10.94 2.56
N LYS A 107 -13.14 9.80 3.23
CA LYS A 107 -11.99 8.90 3.33
C LYS A 107 -11.79 8.14 2.03
N GLU A 108 -10.54 8.00 1.65
CA GLU A 108 -10.11 7.39 0.41
C GLU A 108 -8.93 6.45 0.70
N VAL A 109 -8.84 5.34 -0.03
CA VAL A 109 -7.71 4.42 0.07
C VAL A 109 -6.80 4.65 -1.13
N VAL A 110 -5.53 4.98 -0.87
CA VAL A 110 -4.54 5.24 -1.91
C VAL A 110 -3.58 4.07 -1.99
N VAL A 111 -3.54 3.41 -3.14
CA VAL A 111 -2.66 2.28 -3.38
C VAL A 111 -1.23 2.78 -3.61
N GLN A 112 -0.26 2.13 -2.97
CA GLN A 112 1.14 2.55 -2.98
C GLN A 112 2.00 1.76 -3.98
N SER A 113 1.61 0.53 -4.31
CA SER A 113 2.35 -0.27 -5.27
C SER A 113 1.43 -1.29 -5.95
N GLY A 114 1.88 -1.80 -7.10
CA GLY A 114 1.10 -2.79 -7.84
C GLY A 114 0.93 -4.11 -7.10
N SER A 115 1.86 -4.47 -6.23
CA SER A 115 1.77 -5.68 -5.42
C SER A 115 0.70 -5.59 -4.33
N ASP A 116 0.17 -4.39 -4.07
CA ASP A 116 -0.88 -4.17 -3.09
C ASP A 116 -2.28 -4.47 -3.65
N ILE A 117 -2.35 -4.89 -4.90
CA ILE A 117 -3.61 -5.16 -5.59
C ILE A 117 -3.63 -6.62 -6.00
N ALA A 118 -4.71 -7.32 -5.66
CA ALA A 118 -4.93 -8.70 -6.06
C ALA A 118 -6.31 -8.83 -6.70
N SER A 119 -6.34 -9.39 -7.90
CA SER A 119 -7.59 -9.68 -8.58
C SER A 119 -8.15 -10.98 -8.04
N ASN A 120 -9.39 -10.97 -7.59
CA ASN A 120 -10.06 -12.17 -7.10
C ASN A 120 -10.88 -12.78 -8.23
N PRO A 121 -10.73 -14.10 -8.49
CA PRO A 121 -11.56 -14.77 -9.51
C PRO A 121 -13.04 -14.85 -9.14
#